data_ab740188ea351a4e084142b7bfc51436
#
_entry.id   ab740188ea351a4e084142b7bfc51436
#
_cell.length_a   1.000
_cell.length_b   1.000
_cell.length_c   1.000
_cell.angle_alpha   90.00
_cell.angle_beta   90.00
_cell.angle_gamma   90.00
#
_symmetry.space_group_name_H-M   'P 1'
#
loop_
_entity.id
_entity.type
_entity.pdbx_description
1 polymer ?
#
loop_
_entity_poly.entity_id
_entity_poly.type
_entity_poly.pdbx_seq_one_letter_code
_entity_poly.pdbx_strand_id
1 'polypeptide(L)'
;MTIKSKFLYLVILTSLIFQVSKFHSFYIEYSAWQYVDWLINYQGGFVRRGLIGEFLFQIHKMINIDLDILIFSFVSFLYLMVSFFLIKTIKYLENSQLNTLIFLSPGFFLYPIMNSEVIGRKDILFLLVTAFFIFFEKRLNNRNLFVVLILLVFFLSLSHSIFLFYTPYLFFLFFLIKSVRKVKVTFTEIIIFLTSLFIIF
;
A
#
# COMPACT_ATOMS: atom_id res chain seq x y z
N MET A 1 -14.47 -9.41 -22.51
CA MET A 1 -14.59 -8.75 -21.19
C MET A 1 -16.01 -8.94 -20.69
N THR A 2 -16.20 -9.62 -19.56
CA THR A 2 -17.53 -9.92 -19.01
C THR A 2 -18.18 -8.66 -18.43
N ILE A 3 -19.52 -8.66 -18.31
CA ILE A 3 -20.27 -7.55 -17.68
C ILE A 3 -19.75 -7.31 -16.25
N LYS A 4 -19.44 -8.38 -15.51
CA LYS A 4 -18.87 -8.31 -14.15
C LYS A 4 -17.53 -7.56 -14.12
N SER A 5 -16.62 -7.82 -15.07
CA SER A 5 -15.33 -7.12 -15.10
C SER A 5 -15.50 -5.63 -15.41
N LYS A 6 -16.42 -5.25 -16.30
CA LYS A 6 -16.73 -3.85 -16.59
C LYS A 6 -17.26 -3.12 -15.36
N PHE A 7 -18.14 -3.78 -14.60
CA PHE A 7 -18.67 -3.23 -13.34
C PHE A 7 -17.56 -3.00 -12.31
N LEU A 8 -16.65 -3.98 -12.10
CA LEU A 8 -15.53 -3.82 -11.19
C LEU A 8 -14.59 -2.68 -11.58
N TYR A 9 -14.32 -2.51 -12.88
CA TYR A 9 -13.53 -1.36 -13.34
C TYR A 9 -14.22 -0.02 -13.05
N LEU A 10 -15.53 0.05 -13.26
CA LEU A 10 -16.30 1.25 -12.94
C LEU A 10 -16.20 1.57 -11.45
N VAL A 11 -16.38 0.57 -10.58
CA VAL A 11 -16.25 0.74 -9.12
C VAL A 11 -14.84 1.23 -8.72
N ILE A 12 -13.78 0.70 -9.33
CA ILE A 12 -12.41 1.17 -9.04
C ILE A 12 -12.24 2.62 -9.47
N LEU A 13 -12.70 2.98 -10.67
CA LEU A 13 -12.55 4.35 -11.18
C LEU A 13 -13.36 5.35 -10.36
N THR A 14 -14.60 5.03 -10.01
CA THR A 14 -15.42 5.91 -9.16
C THR A 14 -14.83 6.05 -7.76
N SER A 15 -14.31 4.98 -7.17
CA SER A 15 -13.61 5.01 -5.89
C SER A 15 -12.34 5.86 -5.96
N LEU A 16 -11.56 5.75 -7.03
CA LEU A 16 -10.36 6.55 -7.24
C LEU A 16 -10.70 8.04 -7.30
N ILE A 17 -11.69 8.41 -8.11
CA ILE A 17 -12.14 9.81 -8.24
C ILE A 17 -12.58 10.35 -6.88
N PHE A 18 -13.39 9.57 -6.15
CA PHE A 18 -13.86 9.95 -4.82
C PHE A 18 -12.70 10.16 -3.84
N GLN A 19 -11.73 9.24 -3.78
CA GLN A 19 -10.59 9.31 -2.87
C GLN A 19 -9.70 10.54 -3.17
N VAL A 20 -9.38 10.79 -4.44
CA VAL A 20 -8.58 11.96 -4.84
C VAL A 20 -9.32 13.26 -4.56
N SER A 21 -10.63 13.34 -4.88
CA SER A 21 -11.44 14.53 -4.61
C SER A 21 -11.56 14.81 -3.12
N LYS A 22 -11.75 13.77 -2.30
CA LYS A 22 -11.83 13.93 -0.84
C LYS A 22 -10.49 14.33 -0.24
N PHE A 23 -9.38 13.75 -0.72
CA PHE A 23 -8.05 14.16 -0.29
C PHE A 23 -7.76 15.62 -0.67
N HIS A 24 -8.23 16.08 -1.82
CA HIS A 24 -8.14 17.48 -2.22
C HIS A 24 -8.87 18.41 -1.24
N SER A 25 -10.05 18.04 -0.71
CA SER A 25 -10.71 18.83 0.32
C SER A 25 -9.89 18.92 1.61
N PHE A 26 -9.24 17.83 2.03
CA PHE A 26 -8.34 17.85 3.20
C PHE A 26 -7.12 18.74 2.99
N TYR A 27 -6.59 18.76 1.78
CA TYR A 27 -5.49 19.64 1.38
C TYR A 27 -5.89 21.14 1.52
N ILE A 28 -7.08 21.51 1.10
CA ILE A 28 -7.58 22.90 1.19
C ILE A 28 -7.81 23.31 2.66
N GLU A 29 -8.34 22.41 3.49
CA GLU A 29 -8.69 22.68 4.87
C GLU A 29 -7.48 22.78 5.81
N TYR A 30 -6.29 22.31 5.43
CA TYR A 30 -5.02 22.25 6.19
C TYR A 30 -5.12 21.65 7.61
N SER A 31 -6.29 21.28 8.07
CA SER A 31 -6.58 20.85 9.44
C SER A 31 -6.60 19.33 9.60
N ALA A 32 -6.62 18.60 8.52
CA ALA A 32 -6.75 17.16 8.54
C ALA A 32 -5.43 16.49 8.93
N TRP A 33 -5.43 15.75 10.04
CA TRP A 33 -4.28 15.00 10.52
C TRP A 33 -3.72 14.01 9.47
N GLN A 34 -4.55 13.55 8.55
CA GLN A 34 -4.18 12.70 7.40
C GLN A 34 -3.14 13.37 6.51
N TYR A 35 -3.26 14.70 6.34
CA TYR A 35 -2.30 15.49 5.56
C TYR A 35 -1.02 15.74 6.36
N VAL A 36 -1.16 16.16 7.62
CA VAL A 36 -0.04 16.51 8.49
C VAL A 36 0.91 15.32 8.72
N ASP A 37 0.42 14.09 8.72
CA ASP A 37 1.26 12.90 8.88
C ASP A 37 2.33 12.77 7.77
N TRP A 38 2.07 13.26 6.55
CA TRP A 38 3.02 13.24 5.44
C TRP A 38 4.14 14.27 5.59
N LEU A 39 3.96 15.30 6.43
CA LEU A 39 4.97 16.33 6.71
C LEU A 39 6.06 15.85 7.67
N ILE A 40 5.85 14.74 8.38
CA ILE A 40 6.82 14.20 9.33
C ILE A 40 8.07 13.77 8.57
N ASN A 41 9.21 14.41 8.89
CA ASN A 41 10.51 14.24 8.26
C ASN A 41 11.63 14.11 9.30
N TYR A 42 12.89 14.08 8.87
CA TYR A 42 14.05 13.91 9.73
C TYR A 42 14.77 15.21 10.14
N GLN A 43 14.24 16.38 9.78
CA GLN A 43 14.90 17.65 10.06
C GLN A 43 15.08 17.95 11.57
N GLY A 44 14.18 17.43 12.40
CA GLY A 44 14.26 17.53 13.87
C GLY A 44 14.91 16.32 14.55
N GLY A 45 15.46 15.37 13.77
CA GLY A 45 16.02 14.11 14.26
C GLY A 45 15.29 12.89 13.71
N PHE A 46 15.85 11.69 13.96
CA PHE A 46 15.30 10.45 13.43
C PHE A 46 13.94 10.12 14.07
N VAL A 47 12.93 9.90 13.23
CA VAL A 47 11.61 9.40 13.61
C VAL A 47 11.20 8.27 12.67
N ARG A 48 10.71 7.13 13.19
CA ARG A 48 10.40 5.92 12.39
C ARG A 48 9.44 6.18 11.21
N ARG A 49 8.57 7.18 11.29
CA ARG A 49 7.57 7.51 10.26
C ARG A 49 7.98 8.64 9.32
N GLY A 50 9.27 9.04 9.36
CA GLY A 50 9.77 10.21 8.66
C GLY A 50 10.26 9.98 7.23
N LEU A 51 10.45 8.73 6.78
CA LEU A 51 11.13 8.43 5.52
C LEU A 51 10.48 9.11 4.31
N ILE A 52 9.17 8.97 4.16
CA ILE A 52 8.46 9.55 3.02
C ILE A 52 8.45 11.08 3.10
N GLY A 53 8.19 11.63 4.30
CA GLY A 53 8.19 13.09 4.48
C GLY A 53 9.58 13.68 4.22
N GLU A 54 10.65 13.03 4.63
CA GLU A 54 12.02 13.45 4.28
C GLU A 54 12.27 13.40 2.77
N PHE A 55 11.83 12.34 2.10
CA PHE A 55 11.94 12.22 0.65
C PHE A 55 11.22 13.38 -0.07
N LEU A 56 9.97 13.67 0.31
CA LEU A 56 9.21 14.79 -0.26
C LEU A 56 9.85 16.15 0.06
N PHE A 57 10.38 16.30 1.27
CA PHE A 57 11.08 17.53 1.66
C PHE A 57 12.38 17.76 0.89
N GLN A 58 13.15 16.71 0.61
CA GLN A 58 14.34 16.82 -0.24
C GLN A 58 13.97 17.18 -1.70
N ILE A 59 12.90 16.59 -2.25
CA ILE A 59 12.39 16.95 -3.57
C ILE A 59 11.97 18.44 -3.59
N HIS A 60 11.21 18.89 -2.57
CA HIS A 60 10.84 20.29 -2.42
C HIS A 60 12.07 21.21 -2.49
N LYS A 61 13.13 20.92 -1.75
CA LYS A 61 14.38 21.70 -1.77
C LYS A 61 15.08 21.69 -3.13
N MET A 62 15.05 20.56 -3.84
CA MET A 62 15.75 20.41 -5.12
C MET A 62 15.04 21.13 -6.27
N ILE A 63 13.70 21.07 -6.31
CA ILE A 63 12.90 21.52 -7.45
C ILE A 63 12.19 22.84 -7.15
N ASN A 64 12.18 23.28 -5.89
CA ASN A 64 11.50 24.51 -5.43
C ASN A 64 9.97 24.51 -5.72
N ILE A 65 9.32 23.35 -5.65
CA ILE A 65 7.87 23.18 -5.76
C ILE A 65 7.29 23.16 -4.34
N ASP A 66 6.16 23.81 -4.13
CA ASP A 66 5.49 23.82 -2.83
C ASP A 66 5.29 22.40 -2.29
N LEU A 67 5.64 22.21 -1.01
CA LEU A 67 5.58 20.90 -0.35
C LEU A 67 4.16 20.34 -0.36
N ASP A 68 3.17 21.20 -0.21
CA ASP A 68 1.75 20.85 -0.24
C ASP A 68 1.32 20.27 -1.59
N ILE A 69 1.77 20.87 -2.68
CA ILE A 69 1.53 20.36 -4.04
C ILE A 69 2.21 18.99 -4.24
N LEU A 70 3.43 18.85 -3.71
CA LEU A 70 4.16 17.58 -3.78
C LEU A 70 3.43 16.46 -3.01
N ILE A 71 2.95 16.74 -1.80
CA ILE A 71 2.21 15.76 -0.99
C ILE A 71 0.93 15.36 -1.72
N PHE A 72 0.14 16.34 -2.19
CA PHE A 72 -1.09 16.05 -2.92
C PHE A 72 -0.84 15.20 -4.17
N SER A 73 0.17 15.58 -4.96
CA SER A 73 0.54 14.86 -6.18
C SER A 73 1.02 13.44 -5.87
N PHE A 74 1.84 13.28 -4.84
CA PHE A 74 2.38 11.99 -4.42
C PHE A 74 1.27 11.05 -3.92
N VAL A 75 0.39 11.51 -3.04
CA VAL A 75 -0.73 10.70 -2.53
C VAL A 75 -1.70 10.34 -3.65
N SER A 76 -2.02 11.27 -4.53
CA SER A 76 -2.84 11.00 -5.72
C SER A 76 -2.20 9.95 -6.62
N PHE A 77 -0.88 10.01 -6.82
CA PHE A 77 -0.12 8.99 -7.55
C PHE A 77 -0.19 7.62 -6.87
N LEU A 78 -0.12 7.54 -5.54
CA LEU A 78 -0.28 6.27 -4.81
C LEU A 78 -1.66 5.65 -5.07
N TYR A 79 -2.74 6.44 -5.03
CA TYR A 79 -4.08 5.96 -5.36
C TYR A 79 -4.19 5.44 -6.80
N LEU A 80 -3.58 6.16 -7.75
CA LEU A 80 -3.49 5.71 -9.15
C LEU A 80 -2.75 4.37 -9.27
N MET A 81 -1.63 4.21 -8.59
CA MET A 81 -0.85 2.98 -8.61
C MET A 81 -1.61 1.80 -8.00
N VAL A 82 -2.25 1.99 -6.85
CA VAL A 82 -3.10 0.95 -6.24
C VAL A 82 -4.21 0.55 -7.21
N SER A 83 -4.93 1.51 -7.77
CA SER A 83 -6.00 1.25 -8.74
C SER A 83 -5.49 0.51 -9.98
N PHE A 84 -4.31 0.89 -10.50
CA PHE A 84 -3.66 0.20 -11.62
C PHE A 84 -3.36 -1.27 -11.30
N PHE A 85 -2.76 -1.58 -10.15
CA PHE A 85 -2.46 -2.95 -9.75
C PHE A 85 -3.75 -3.75 -9.51
N LEU A 86 -4.76 -3.17 -8.90
CA LEU A 86 -6.06 -3.81 -8.71
C LEU A 86 -6.73 -4.15 -10.06
N ILE A 87 -6.74 -3.22 -11.02
CA ILE A 87 -7.25 -3.46 -12.37
C ILE A 87 -6.50 -4.60 -13.05
N LYS A 88 -5.17 -4.66 -12.91
CA LYS A 88 -4.37 -5.77 -13.45
C LYS A 88 -4.69 -7.08 -12.76
N THR A 89 -4.90 -7.06 -11.45
CA THR A 89 -5.22 -8.26 -10.66
C THR A 89 -6.60 -8.83 -11.02
N ILE A 90 -7.61 -7.99 -11.27
CA ILE A 90 -8.95 -8.44 -11.69
C ILE A 90 -8.91 -9.36 -12.92
N LYS A 91 -7.98 -9.12 -13.83
CA LYS A 91 -7.82 -9.97 -15.04
C LYS A 91 -7.43 -11.43 -14.71
N TYR A 92 -6.82 -11.64 -13.55
CA TYR A 92 -6.37 -12.95 -13.08
C TYR A 92 -7.31 -13.60 -12.07
N LEU A 93 -8.30 -12.84 -11.56
CA LEU A 93 -9.32 -13.40 -10.69
C LEU A 93 -10.25 -14.28 -11.55
N GLU A 94 -10.39 -15.53 -11.15
CA GLU A 94 -11.43 -16.38 -11.71
C GLU A 94 -12.78 -15.70 -11.52
N ASN A 95 -13.69 -15.88 -12.48
CA ASN A 95 -15.03 -15.29 -12.46
C ASN A 95 -15.94 -15.89 -11.36
N SER A 96 -15.41 -16.11 -10.18
CA SER A 96 -16.16 -16.61 -9.04
C SER A 96 -16.99 -15.49 -8.41
N GLN A 97 -18.19 -15.81 -7.97
CA GLN A 97 -19.04 -14.86 -7.23
C GLN A 97 -18.35 -14.44 -5.91
N LEU A 98 -17.67 -15.38 -5.26
CA LEU A 98 -16.94 -15.15 -4.02
C LEU A 98 -15.86 -14.07 -4.18
N ASN A 99 -15.05 -14.14 -5.23
CA ASN A 99 -14.01 -13.13 -5.49
C ASN A 99 -14.61 -11.75 -5.72
N THR A 100 -15.77 -11.67 -6.40
CA THR A 100 -16.47 -10.40 -6.60
C THR A 100 -16.99 -9.84 -5.28
N LEU A 101 -17.58 -10.68 -4.42
CA LEU A 101 -18.07 -10.27 -3.11
C LEU A 101 -16.95 -9.81 -2.19
N ILE A 102 -15.82 -10.51 -2.16
CA ILE A 102 -14.64 -10.11 -1.37
C ILE A 102 -14.14 -8.74 -1.85
N PHE A 103 -14.04 -8.55 -3.16
CA PHE A 103 -13.54 -7.31 -3.75
C PHE A 103 -14.45 -6.11 -3.45
N LEU A 104 -15.77 -6.34 -3.45
CA LEU A 104 -16.79 -5.32 -3.15
C LEU A 104 -17.13 -5.25 -1.66
N SER A 105 -16.43 -6.00 -0.80
CA SER A 105 -16.73 -5.97 0.63
C SER A 105 -16.40 -4.60 1.23
N PRO A 106 -17.20 -4.12 2.18
CA PRO A 106 -16.91 -2.89 2.92
C PRO A 106 -15.57 -2.91 3.67
N GLY A 107 -15.08 -4.10 4.02
CA GLY A 107 -13.80 -4.27 4.71
C GLY A 107 -12.56 -4.27 3.80
N PHE A 108 -12.74 -4.12 2.49
CA PHE A 108 -11.62 -4.13 1.53
C PHE A 108 -11.55 -2.81 0.74
N PHE A 109 -11.88 -2.84 -0.55
CA PHE A 109 -11.66 -1.70 -1.45
C PHE A 109 -12.67 -0.56 -1.25
N LEU A 110 -13.87 -0.88 -0.79
CA LEU A 110 -14.91 0.12 -0.52
C LEU A 110 -14.78 0.80 0.85
N TYR A 111 -13.87 0.32 1.71
CA TYR A 111 -13.69 0.88 3.05
C TYR A 111 -13.45 2.40 3.07
N PRO A 112 -12.59 2.98 2.19
CA PRO A 112 -12.41 4.43 2.16
C PRO A 112 -13.64 5.23 1.72
N ILE A 113 -14.57 4.60 0.98
CA ILE A 113 -15.83 5.26 0.59
C ILE A 113 -16.78 5.31 1.79
N MET A 114 -16.81 4.25 2.61
CA MET A 114 -17.67 4.17 3.77
C MET A 114 -17.13 4.97 4.96
N ASN A 115 -15.83 5.05 5.10
CA ASN A 115 -15.14 5.83 6.12
C ASN A 115 -14.12 6.77 5.46
N SER A 116 -14.54 8.01 5.19
CA SER A 116 -13.70 9.00 4.52
C SER A 116 -12.50 9.45 5.37
N GLU A 117 -12.50 9.23 6.68
CA GLU A 117 -11.38 9.58 7.57
C GLU A 117 -10.10 8.77 7.30
N VAL A 118 -10.22 7.64 6.61
CA VAL A 118 -9.04 6.84 6.24
C VAL A 118 -8.39 7.32 4.94
N ILE A 119 -9.05 8.19 4.20
CA ILE A 119 -8.52 8.74 2.95
C ILE A 119 -7.31 9.64 3.26
N GLY A 120 -6.25 9.49 2.49
CA GLY A 120 -5.02 10.26 2.67
C GLY A 120 -4.07 9.71 3.74
N ARG A 121 -4.45 8.67 4.49
CA ARG A 121 -3.55 8.02 5.46
C ARG A 121 -2.42 7.27 4.76
N LYS A 122 -1.28 7.16 5.45
CA LYS A 122 -0.14 6.35 4.99
C LYS A 122 -0.46 4.86 4.79
N ASP A 123 -1.59 4.36 5.31
CA ASP A 123 -2.05 2.98 5.09
C ASP A 123 -2.15 2.61 3.61
N ILE A 124 -2.32 3.59 2.71
CA ILE A 124 -2.25 3.40 1.26
C ILE A 124 -0.94 2.77 0.80
N LEU A 125 0.17 3.01 1.50
CA LEU A 125 1.46 2.40 1.19
C LEU A 125 1.43 0.89 1.40
N PHE A 126 0.75 0.42 2.45
CA PHE A 126 0.60 -1.01 2.70
C PHE A 126 -0.26 -1.67 1.61
N LEU A 127 -1.36 -1.02 1.21
CA LEU A 127 -2.19 -1.51 0.11
C LEU A 127 -1.40 -1.57 -1.21
N LEU A 128 -0.60 -0.54 -1.48
CA LEU A 128 0.27 -0.51 -2.67
C LEU A 128 1.29 -1.66 -2.65
N VAL A 129 1.98 -1.84 -1.53
CA VAL A 129 2.98 -2.90 -1.38
C VAL A 129 2.35 -4.28 -1.51
N THR A 130 1.18 -4.50 -0.91
CA THR A 130 0.45 -5.76 -1.02
C THR A 130 0.01 -6.02 -2.47
N ALA A 131 -0.55 -5.03 -3.14
CA ALA A 131 -0.97 -5.13 -4.54
C ALA A 131 0.22 -5.37 -5.47
N PHE A 132 1.34 -4.68 -5.25
CA PHE A 132 2.60 -4.87 -5.96
C PHE A 132 3.13 -6.31 -5.76
N PHE A 133 3.17 -6.78 -4.52
CA PHE A 133 3.66 -8.11 -4.18
C PHE A 133 2.83 -9.21 -4.87
N ILE A 134 1.50 -9.12 -4.84
CA ILE A 134 0.59 -10.04 -5.52
C ILE A 134 0.80 -9.99 -7.05
N PHE A 135 0.97 -8.79 -7.62
CA PHE A 135 1.17 -8.63 -9.06
C PHE A 135 2.47 -9.25 -9.55
N PHE A 136 3.55 -9.12 -8.79
CA PHE A 136 4.86 -9.66 -9.15
C PHE A 136 5.06 -11.12 -8.73
N GLU A 137 4.15 -11.68 -7.93
CA GLU A 137 4.23 -13.07 -7.48
C GLU A 137 4.51 -14.03 -8.64
N LYS A 138 3.79 -13.94 -9.75
CA LYS A 138 3.94 -14.85 -10.90
C LYS A 138 5.21 -14.59 -11.73
N ARG A 139 5.85 -13.44 -11.57
CA ARG A 139 6.99 -13.01 -12.39
C ARG A 139 8.33 -13.26 -11.72
N LEU A 140 8.34 -13.35 -10.39
CA LEU A 140 9.55 -13.52 -9.60
C LEU A 140 9.68 -14.97 -9.13
N ASN A 141 10.92 -15.46 -9.10
CA ASN A 141 11.23 -16.70 -8.41
C ASN A 141 11.13 -16.50 -6.89
N ASN A 142 11.02 -17.58 -6.12
CA ASN A 142 10.79 -17.50 -4.68
C ASN A 142 11.90 -16.75 -3.92
N ARG A 143 13.16 -16.85 -4.36
CA ARG A 143 14.29 -16.14 -3.75
C ARG A 143 14.17 -14.63 -3.96
N ASN A 144 13.92 -14.20 -5.19
CA ASN A 144 13.77 -12.78 -5.51
C ASN A 144 12.51 -12.20 -4.85
N LEU A 145 11.41 -12.96 -4.80
CA LEU A 145 10.19 -12.56 -4.11
C LEU A 145 10.44 -12.35 -2.61
N PHE A 146 11.25 -13.21 -1.97
CA PHE A 146 11.61 -13.04 -0.58
C PHE A 146 12.49 -11.81 -0.33
N VAL A 147 13.49 -11.57 -1.19
CA VAL A 147 14.33 -10.36 -1.10
C VAL A 147 13.47 -9.10 -1.25
N VAL A 148 12.59 -9.08 -2.23
CA VAL A 148 11.65 -7.95 -2.43
C VAL A 148 10.77 -7.76 -1.20
N LEU A 149 10.26 -8.83 -0.60
CA LEU A 149 9.47 -8.76 0.64
C LEU A 149 10.24 -8.07 1.77
N ILE A 150 11.49 -8.47 2.00
CA ILE A 150 12.33 -7.87 3.06
C ILE A 150 12.53 -6.38 2.81
N LEU A 151 12.87 -6.00 1.58
CA LEU A 151 13.07 -4.60 1.20
C LEU A 151 11.80 -3.76 1.41
N LEU A 152 10.64 -4.32 1.03
CA LEU A 152 9.35 -3.65 1.20
C LEU A 152 8.96 -3.51 2.68
N VAL A 153 9.18 -4.55 3.49
CA VAL A 153 8.95 -4.49 4.95
C VAL A 153 9.84 -3.42 5.59
N PHE A 154 11.12 -3.36 5.21
CA PHE A 154 12.04 -2.34 5.70
C PHE A 154 11.57 -0.93 5.32
N PHE A 155 11.23 -0.71 4.06
CA PHE A 155 10.70 0.57 3.57
C PHE A 155 9.42 0.98 4.32
N LEU A 156 8.47 0.06 4.49
CA LEU A 156 7.22 0.33 5.21
C LEU A 156 7.48 0.69 6.67
N SER A 157 8.37 -0.03 7.36
CA SER A 157 8.68 0.21 8.77
C SER A 157 9.26 1.59 9.04
N LEU A 158 10.03 2.14 8.10
CA LEU A 158 10.57 3.51 8.15
C LEU A 158 9.55 4.56 7.72
N SER A 159 8.51 4.16 7.00
CA SER A 159 7.46 5.07 6.50
C SER A 159 6.36 5.31 7.54
N HIS A 160 6.00 4.27 8.31
CA HIS A 160 5.01 4.37 9.39
C HIS A 160 5.14 3.21 10.38
N SER A 161 5.14 3.51 11.66
CA SER A 161 5.35 2.51 12.73
C SER A 161 4.29 1.40 12.77
N ILE A 162 3.05 1.70 12.38
CA ILE A 162 1.95 0.70 12.36
C ILE A 162 2.22 -0.43 11.36
N PHE A 163 3.06 -0.21 10.35
CA PHE A 163 3.37 -1.25 9.37
C PHE A 163 4.18 -2.42 9.94
N LEU A 164 4.83 -2.22 11.07
CA LEU A 164 5.46 -3.31 11.80
C LEU A 164 4.42 -4.36 12.22
N PHE A 165 3.23 -3.93 12.66
CA PHE A 165 2.12 -4.84 13.00
C PHE A 165 1.51 -5.54 11.76
N TYR A 166 1.67 -4.98 10.57
CA TYR A 166 1.22 -5.60 9.32
C TYR A 166 2.28 -6.51 8.67
N THR A 167 3.52 -6.46 9.14
CA THR A 167 4.60 -7.33 8.66
C THR A 167 4.26 -8.82 8.70
N PRO A 168 3.69 -9.38 9.79
CA PRO A 168 3.29 -10.80 9.82
C PRO A 168 2.33 -11.18 8.69
N TYR A 169 1.44 -10.27 8.30
CA TYR A 169 0.50 -10.50 7.22
C TYR A 169 1.21 -10.66 5.85
N LEU A 170 2.22 -9.83 5.56
CA LEU A 170 3.00 -9.94 4.32
C LEU A 170 3.81 -11.24 4.26
N PHE A 171 4.40 -11.66 5.38
CA PHE A 171 5.08 -12.97 5.46
C PHE A 171 4.10 -14.14 5.33
N PHE A 172 2.92 -14.02 5.92
CA PHE A 172 1.87 -15.02 5.75
C PHE A 172 1.48 -15.18 4.28
N LEU A 173 1.28 -14.07 3.55
CA LEU A 173 1.04 -14.10 2.11
C LEU A 173 2.18 -14.79 1.36
N PHE A 174 3.43 -14.51 1.69
CA PHE A 174 4.58 -15.16 1.08
C PHE A 174 4.58 -16.68 1.32
N PHE A 175 4.34 -17.14 2.55
CA PHE A 175 4.27 -18.56 2.86
C PHE A 175 3.08 -19.25 2.18
N LEU A 176 1.95 -18.55 2.07
CA LEU A 176 0.79 -19.04 1.34
C LEU A 176 1.11 -19.21 -0.16
N ILE A 177 1.79 -18.25 -0.78
CA ILE A 177 2.26 -18.35 -2.17
C ILE A 177 3.18 -19.57 -2.34
N LYS A 178 4.15 -19.78 -1.42
CA LYS A 178 5.03 -20.94 -1.46
C LYS A 178 4.26 -22.25 -1.34
N SER A 179 3.28 -22.30 -0.46
CA SER A 179 2.40 -23.48 -0.29
C SER A 179 1.64 -23.79 -1.58
N VAL A 180 1.04 -22.80 -2.23
CA VAL A 180 0.36 -22.96 -3.52
C VAL A 180 1.32 -23.44 -4.61
N ARG A 181 2.54 -22.96 -4.61
CA ARG A 181 3.61 -23.38 -5.54
C ARG A 181 4.23 -24.74 -5.18
N LYS A 182 3.81 -25.37 -4.08
CA LYS A 182 4.38 -26.63 -3.54
C LYS A 182 5.90 -26.51 -3.27
N VAL A 183 6.38 -25.34 -2.86
CA VAL A 183 7.78 -25.08 -2.52
C VAL A 183 7.94 -25.08 -1.01
N LYS A 184 8.94 -25.82 -0.51
CA LYS A 184 9.21 -25.88 0.94
C LYS A 184 9.67 -24.51 1.47
N VAL A 185 9.19 -24.17 2.64
CA VAL A 185 9.69 -23.03 3.41
C VAL A 185 11.06 -23.40 3.98
N THR A 186 12.05 -22.53 3.84
CA THR A 186 13.39 -22.77 4.38
C THR A 186 13.48 -22.30 5.83
N PHE A 187 14.38 -22.92 6.60
CA PHE A 187 14.63 -22.53 7.98
C PHE A 187 15.08 -21.07 8.11
N THR A 188 15.87 -20.60 7.17
CA THR A 188 16.31 -19.19 7.09
C THR A 188 15.15 -18.21 6.94
N GLU A 189 14.16 -18.53 6.11
CA GLU A 189 12.96 -17.68 5.94
C GLU A 189 12.13 -17.60 7.23
N ILE A 190 12.04 -18.71 7.98
CA ILE A 190 11.37 -18.72 9.28
C ILE A 190 12.11 -17.87 10.31
N ILE A 191 13.44 -17.99 10.37
CA ILE A 191 14.25 -17.16 11.29
C ILE A 191 14.06 -15.70 10.97
N ILE A 192 14.17 -15.28 9.69
CA ILE A 192 13.99 -13.87 9.29
C ILE A 192 12.59 -13.38 9.64
N PHE A 193 11.56 -14.21 9.45
CA PHE A 193 10.22 -13.87 9.89
C PHE A 193 10.16 -13.66 11.41
N LEU A 194 10.66 -14.60 12.21
CA LEU A 194 10.66 -14.49 13.67
C LEU A 194 11.46 -13.29 14.15
N THR A 195 12.66 -13.05 13.60
CA THR A 195 13.46 -11.86 13.96
C THR A 195 12.77 -10.56 13.59
N SER A 196 12.04 -10.52 12.45
CA SER A 196 11.26 -9.33 12.09
C SER A 196 10.14 -9.04 13.11
N LEU A 197 9.59 -10.05 13.76
CA LEU A 197 8.61 -9.85 14.84
C LEU A 197 9.25 -9.28 16.11
N PHE A 198 10.49 -9.68 16.44
CA PHE A 198 11.21 -9.16 17.62
C PHE A 198 11.71 -7.72 17.47
N ILE A 199 11.98 -7.27 16.25
CA ILE A 199 12.37 -5.87 15.98
C ILE A 199 11.20 -4.89 16.20
N ILE A 200 9.98 -5.41 16.28
CA ILE A 200 8.74 -4.64 16.50
C ILE A 200 8.63 -4.17 17.96
N PHE A 201 9.15 -4.92 18.91
CA PHE A 201 9.15 -4.62 20.35
C PHE A 201 10.48 -4.07 20.83
#